data_f05ac43882540f4ab9995e2ab2b2badb
#
_entry.id   f05ac43882540f4ab9995e2ab2b2badb
#
_cell.length_a   1.000
_cell.length_b   1.000
_cell.length_c   1.000
_cell.angle_alpha   90.00
_cell.angle_beta   90.00
_cell.angle_gamma   90.00
#
_symmetry.space_group_name_H-M   'P 1'
#
loop_
_entity.id
_entity.type
_entity.pdbx_description
1 polymer ?
#
loop_
_entity_poly.entity_id
_entity_poly.type
_entity_poly.pdbx_seq_one_letter_code
_entity_poly.pdbx_strand_id
1 'polypeptide(L)'
;MRIVLQKVSEGTVDVVDETSGEVDATFEPQHIGIGYVLLVGVEDTDGAKQIDWLARKIANLRVFEDENGKMNRSIHDVNGSVLSISQFTLYANVRKGNRPSFVKAGAPAHAEQAWHGFNDALRAQGLEVKEGRFGSHMRVRLANDGPVTIILDTDELGV
;
A
#
# COMPACT_ATOMS: atom_id res chain seq x y z
N MET A 1 -5.26 3.81 10.25
CA MET A 1 -4.63 3.54 8.93
C MET A 1 -5.65 3.02 7.94
N ARG A 2 -5.55 3.45 6.70
CA ARG A 2 -6.40 2.93 5.61
C ARG A 2 -5.52 2.38 4.49
N ILE A 3 -5.77 1.16 4.09
CA ILE A 3 -5.00 0.49 3.03
C ILE A 3 -5.95 -0.02 1.95
N VAL A 4 -5.60 0.26 0.70
CA VAL A 4 -6.18 -0.41 -0.46
C VAL A 4 -5.17 -1.44 -0.94
N LEU A 5 -5.52 -2.71 -0.80
CA LEU A 5 -4.73 -3.85 -1.25
C LEU A 5 -5.26 -4.32 -2.59
N GLN A 6 -4.39 -4.45 -3.58
CA GLN A 6 -4.69 -5.07 -4.86
C GLN A 6 -3.78 -6.28 -5.08
N LYS A 7 -4.38 -7.45 -5.29
CA LYS A 7 -3.65 -8.66 -5.73
C LYS A 7 -3.20 -8.45 -7.17
N VAL A 8 -1.92 -8.66 -7.44
CA VAL A 8 -1.35 -8.37 -8.76
C VAL A 8 -0.53 -9.53 -9.29
N SER A 9 -0.46 -9.65 -10.62
CA SER A 9 0.51 -10.49 -11.32
C SER A 9 1.83 -9.73 -11.55
N GLU A 10 1.78 -8.39 -11.58
CA GLU A 10 2.95 -7.50 -11.62
C GLU A 10 2.57 -6.09 -11.16
N GLY A 11 3.55 -5.36 -10.65
CA GLY A 11 3.41 -3.96 -10.30
C GLY A 11 4.73 -3.22 -10.38
N THR A 12 4.68 -1.94 -10.81
CA THR A 12 5.84 -1.07 -10.91
C THR A 12 5.53 0.33 -10.38
N VAL A 13 6.54 1.02 -9.88
CA VAL A 13 6.47 2.44 -9.56
C VAL A 13 7.69 3.19 -10.07
N ASP A 14 7.44 4.31 -10.73
CA ASP A 14 8.41 5.35 -11.07
C ASP A 14 8.11 6.60 -10.25
N VAL A 15 9.14 7.37 -9.92
CA VAL A 15 8.99 8.76 -9.48
C VAL A 15 9.11 9.66 -10.70
N VAL A 16 8.24 10.66 -10.78
CA VAL A 16 8.18 11.60 -11.91
C VAL A 16 8.55 12.99 -11.41
N ASP A 17 9.47 13.64 -12.08
CA ASP A 17 9.77 15.05 -11.86
C ASP A 17 8.57 15.91 -12.31
N GLU A 18 8.01 16.70 -11.38
CA GLU A 18 6.79 17.47 -11.63
C GLU A 18 7.00 18.60 -12.64
N THR A 19 8.24 19.04 -12.82
CA THR A 19 8.57 20.16 -13.73
C THR A 19 8.72 19.68 -15.17
N SER A 20 9.46 18.60 -15.36
CA SER A 20 9.74 18.06 -16.69
C SER A 20 8.70 17.01 -17.16
N GLY A 21 8.01 16.36 -16.22
CA GLY A 21 7.13 15.22 -16.48
C GLY A 21 7.88 13.92 -16.83
N GLU A 22 9.20 13.94 -16.75
CA GLU A 22 10.07 12.79 -17.01
C GLU A 22 10.30 11.95 -15.74
N VAL A 23 10.80 10.73 -15.91
CA VAL A 23 11.18 9.89 -14.78
C VAL A 23 12.37 10.50 -14.05
N ASP A 24 12.26 10.65 -12.73
CA ASP A 24 13.33 11.16 -11.88
C ASP A 24 14.47 10.14 -11.81
N ALA A 25 15.62 10.46 -12.42
CA ALA A 25 16.79 9.59 -12.46
C ALA A 25 17.44 9.33 -11.07
N THR A 26 17.03 10.06 -10.02
CA THR A 26 17.50 9.83 -8.64
C THR A 26 16.72 8.74 -7.92
N PHE A 27 15.67 8.20 -8.54
CA PHE A 27 14.89 7.09 -8.02
C PHE A 27 15.03 5.88 -8.95
N GLU A 28 15.51 4.78 -8.40
CA GLU A 28 15.50 3.51 -9.12
C GLU A 28 14.07 2.95 -9.16
N PRO A 29 13.47 2.77 -10.36
CA PRO A 29 12.13 2.21 -10.47
C PRO A 29 12.00 0.88 -9.74
N GLN A 30 10.90 0.70 -8.99
CA GLN A 30 10.67 -0.53 -8.27
C GLN A 30 9.71 -1.43 -9.05
N HIS A 31 9.94 -2.72 -8.97
CA HIS A 31 9.13 -3.74 -9.66
C HIS A 31 8.90 -4.94 -8.74
N ILE A 32 7.69 -5.47 -8.77
CA ILE A 32 7.31 -6.76 -8.20
C ILE A 32 6.61 -7.62 -9.26
N GLY A 33 6.72 -8.94 -9.12
CA GLY A 33 5.86 -9.90 -9.81
C GLY A 33 4.56 -10.16 -9.04
N ILE A 34 4.20 -11.43 -8.87
CA ILE A 34 3.01 -11.84 -8.09
C ILE A 34 3.11 -11.27 -6.67
N GLY A 35 1.99 -10.73 -6.18
CA GLY A 35 1.93 -10.21 -4.82
C GLY A 35 0.85 -9.16 -4.62
N TYR A 36 1.18 -8.12 -3.85
CA TYR A 36 0.28 -7.02 -3.54
C TYR A 36 0.87 -5.67 -3.91
N VAL A 37 0.07 -4.81 -4.53
CA VAL A 37 0.26 -3.36 -4.48
C VAL A 37 -0.61 -2.82 -3.35
N LEU A 38 0.03 -2.11 -2.41
CA LEU A 38 -0.62 -1.49 -1.26
C LEU A 38 -0.59 0.02 -1.41
N LEU A 39 -1.75 0.66 -1.44
CA LEU A 39 -1.88 2.11 -1.27
C LEU A 39 -2.14 2.36 0.22
N VAL A 40 -1.25 3.11 0.89
CA VAL A 40 -1.23 3.24 2.35
C VAL A 40 -1.48 4.68 2.76
N GLY A 41 -2.63 4.93 3.38
CA GLY A 41 -2.97 6.19 4.03
C GLY A 41 -2.76 6.11 5.54
N VAL A 42 -2.22 7.18 6.11
CA VAL A 42 -1.98 7.33 7.55
C VAL A 42 -2.71 8.56 8.06
N GLU A 43 -3.25 8.50 9.26
CA GLU A 43 -3.78 9.63 10.03
C GLU A 43 -3.02 9.81 11.36
N ASP A 44 -3.21 10.95 12.03
CA ASP A 44 -2.39 11.32 13.21
C ASP A 44 -2.55 10.38 14.42
N THR A 45 -3.64 9.62 14.48
CA THR A 45 -3.91 8.65 15.56
C THR A 45 -3.30 7.28 15.33
N ASP A 46 -2.77 7.02 14.15
CA ASP A 46 -2.16 5.74 13.82
C ASP A 46 -0.81 5.55 14.51
N GLY A 47 -0.61 4.35 15.04
CA GLY A 47 0.61 3.99 15.76
C GLY A 47 0.94 2.51 15.66
N ALA A 48 1.81 2.04 16.54
CA ALA A 48 2.31 0.66 16.53
C ALA A 48 1.21 -0.40 16.51
N LYS A 49 0.10 -0.16 17.24
CA LYS A 49 -1.02 -1.10 17.30
C LYS A 49 -1.64 -1.36 15.93
N GLN A 50 -1.93 -0.30 15.17
CA GLN A 50 -2.51 -0.37 13.82
C GLN A 50 -1.52 -0.98 12.84
N ILE A 51 -0.25 -0.57 12.92
CA ILE A 51 0.85 -1.07 12.10
C ILE A 51 1.02 -2.59 12.26
N ASP A 52 1.19 -3.06 13.49
CA ASP A 52 1.41 -4.48 13.77
C ASP A 52 0.22 -5.35 13.37
N TRP A 53 -0.99 -4.84 13.61
CA TRP A 53 -2.20 -5.58 13.26
C TRP A 53 -2.34 -5.73 11.74
N LEU A 54 -2.16 -4.62 11.00
CA LEU A 54 -2.28 -4.61 9.53
C LEU A 54 -1.19 -5.46 8.87
N ALA A 55 0.06 -5.36 9.33
CA ALA A 55 1.15 -6.16 8.79
C ALA A 55 0.87 -7.67 8.94
N ARG A 56 0.48 -8.11 10.14
CA ARG A 56 0.09 -9.51 10.38
C ARG A 56 -1.13 -9.93 9.56
N LYS A 57 -2.13 -9.05 9.45
CA LYS A 57 -3.35 -9.34 8.68
C LYS A 57 -3.01 -9.55 7.22
N ILE A 58 -2.26 -8.63 6.60
CA ILE A 58 -1.90 -8.66 5.17
C ILE A 58 -1.02 -9.87 4.84
N ALA A 59 -0.04 -10.19 5.69
CA ALA A 59 0.82 -11.35 5.49
C ALA A 59 0.06 -12.69 5.51
N ASN A 60 -1.07 -12.75 6.24
CA ASN A 60 -1.85 -13.97 6.43
C ASN A 60 -3.17 -14.01 5.66
N LEU A 61 -3.50 -12.98 4.86
CA LEU A 61 -4.69 -13.00 4.01
C LEU A 61 -4.57 -14.13 2.97
N ARG A 62 -5.66 -14.90 2.83
CA ARG A 62 -5.72 -16.07 1.93
C ARG A 62 -6.55 -15.72 0.70
N VAL A 63 -5.94 -14.97 -0.22
CA VAL A 63 -6.59 -14.41 -1.42
C VAL A 63 -5.98 -14.88 -2.73
N PHE A 64 -5.00 -15.77 -2.68
CA PHE A 64 -4.49 -16.46 -3.86
C PHE A 64 -5.16 -17.80 -4.01
N GLU A 65 -5.41 -18.21 -5.25
CA GLU A 65 -6.09 -19.45 -5.56
C GLU A 65 -5.23 -20.67 -5.23
N ASP A 66 -5.89 -21.73 -4.72
CA ASP A 66 -5.34 -23.05 -4.61
C ASP A 66 -5.53 -23.84 -5.94
N GLU A 67 -5.14 -25.10 -5.95
CA GLU A 67 -5.27 -26.01 -7.11
C GLU A 67 -6.72 -26.27 -7.53
N ASN A 68 -7.69 -25.89 -6.71
CA ASN A 68 -9.13 -26.00 -7.00
C ASN A 68 -9.76 -24.65 -7.40
N GLY A 69 -8.94 -23.60 -7.57
CA GLY A 69 -9.37 -22.25 -7.91
C GLY A 69 -10.06 -21.51 -6.77
N LYS A 70 -9.87 -21.94 -5.50
CA LYS A 70 -10.44 -21.29 -4.33
C LYS A 70 -9.41 -20.36 -3.67
N MET A 71 -9.84 -19.19 -3.19
CA MET A 71 -9.03 -18.29 -2.39
C MET A 71 -8.65 -18.97 -1.07
N ASN A 72 -7.45 -19.50 -0.98
CA ASN A 72 -7.01 -20.35 0.11
C ASN A 72 -5.53 -20.20 0.49
N ARG A 73 -4.72 -19.63 -0.39
CA ARG A 73 -3.29 -19.45 -0.21
C ARG A 73 -2.96 -18.01 0.18
N SER A 74 -1.97 -17.85 1.05
CA SER A 74 -1.42 -16.55 1.46
C SER A 74 -0.37 -16.06 0.46
N ILE A 75 0.11 -14.83 0.66
CA ILE A 75 1.23 -14.27 -0.11
C ILE A 75 2.51 -15.08 0.08
N HIS A 76 2.72 -15.69 1.26
CA HIS A 76 3.86 -16.58 1.52
C HIS A 76 3.80 -17.86 0.67
N ASP A 77 2.61 -18.45 0.54
CA ASP A 77 2.41 -19.70 -0.19
C ASP A 77 2.70 -19.56 -1.69
N VAL A 78 2.68 -18.34 -2.21
CA VAL A 78 2.97 -18.03 -3.61
C VAL A 78 4.33 -17.33 -3.80
N ASN A 79 5.13 -17.20 -2.73
CA ASN A 79 6.38 -16.43 -2.73
C ASN A 79 6.21 -15.01 -3.31
N GLY A 80 5.09 -14.37 -2.95
CA GLY A 80 4.75 -13.05 -3.46
C GLY A 80 5.51 -11.93 -2.75
N SER A 81 5.57 -10.77 -3.41
CA SER A 81 6.20 -9.55 -2.91
C SER A 81 5.19 -8.44 -2.72
N VAL A 82 5.55 -7.41 -1.97
CA VAL A 82 4.74 -6.22 -1.72
C VAL A 82 5.37 -5.00 -2.39
N LEU A 83 4.55 -4.21 -3.09
CA LEU A 83 4.88 -2.85 -3.51
C LEU A 83 4.04 -1.87 -2.68
N SER A 84 4.67 -1.15 -1.76
CA SER A 84 4.03 -0.22 -0.84
C SER A 84 4.16 1.21 -1.34
N ILE A 85 3.01 1.90 -1.46
CA ILE A 85 2.89 3.26 -1.95
C ILE A 85 2.19 4.11 -0.90
N SER A 86 2.84 5.18 -0.42
CA SER A 86 2.18 6.15 0.46
C SER A 86 1.09 6.90 -0.31
N GLN A 87 -0.13 7.00 0.27
CA GLN A 87 -1.32 7.52 -0.41
C GLN A 87 -2.22 8.30 0.55
N PHE A 88 -1.88 9.55 0.87
CA PHE A 88 -2.67 10.38 1.78
C PHE A 88 -4.08 10.69 1.26
N THR A 89 -4.28 10.63 -0.06
CA THR A 89 -5.57 10.90 -0.70
C THR A 89 -6.65 9.86 -0.37
N LEU A 90 -6.30 8.73 0.27
CA LEU A 90 -7.29 7.80 0.83
C LEU A 90 -8.14 8.45 1.94
N TYR A 91 -7.66 9.56 2.54
CA TYR A 91 -8.39 10.38 3.50
C TYR A 91 -9.11 11.58 2.86
N ALA A 92 -9.34 11.54 1.55
CA ALA A 92 -10.09 12.58 0.84
C ALA A 92 -11.53 12.68 1.34
N ASN A 93 -11.95 13.89 1.70
CA ASN A 93 -13.35 14.20 1.97
C ASN A 93 -13.92 14.99 0.78
N VAL A 94 -14.88 14.36 0.10
CA VAL A 94 -15.55 14.91 -1.11
C VAL A 94 -17.00 15.30 -0.86
N ARG A 95 -17.43 15.42 0.41
CA ARG A 95 -18.83 15.71 0.76
C ARG A 95 -19.29 17.10 0.38
N LYS A 96 -18.37 18.08 0.34
CA LYS A 96 -18.71 19.49 0.03
C LYS A 96 -17.88 19.98 -1.16
N GLY A 97 -18.57 20.36 -2.22
CA GLY A 97 -17.93 20.87 -3.44
C GLY A 97 -17.14 19.79 -4.19
N ASN A 98 -16.45 20.23 -5.25
CA ASN A 98 -15.70 19.31 -6.13
C ASN A 98 -14.19 19.29 -5.83
N ARG A 99 -13.71 20.13 -4.91
CA ARG A 99 -12.33 20.11 -4.43
C ARG A 99 -12.24 19.23 -3.19
N PRO A 100 -11.50 18.09 -3.23
CA PRO A 100 -11.30 17.24 -2.06
C PRO A 100 -10.61 17.98 -0.92
N SER A 101 -10.99 17.68 0.32
CA SER A 101 -10.29 18.10 1.53
C SER A 101 -9.52 16.91 2.12
N PHE A 102 -8.29 17.16 2.57
CA PHE A 102 -7.40 16.12 3.12
C PHE A 102 -7.07 16.36 4.60
N VAL A 103 -7.90 17.08 5.33
CA VAL A 103 -7.68 17.45 6.75
C VAL A 103 -7.53 16.23 7.67
N LYS A 104 -8.06 15.08 7.28
CA LYS A 104 -7.94 13.83 8.04
C LYS A 104 -6.64 13.07 7.76
N ALA A 105 -5.89 13.42 6.72
CA ALA A 105 -4.58 12.83 6.50
C ALA A 105 -3.61 13.27 7.60
N GLY A 106 -2.78 12.35 8.06
CA GLY A 106 -1.77 12.63 9.08
C GLY A 106 -0.75 13.68 8.66
N ALA A 107 -0.17 14.36 9.62
CA ALA A 107 0.92 15.29 9.39
C ALA A 107 2.07 14.57 8.65
N PRO A 108 2.71 15.22 7.63
CA PRO A 108 3.66 14.53 6.75
C PRO A 108 4.76 13.77 7.48
N ALA A 109 5.38 14.37 8.50
CA ALA A 109 6.47 13.73 9.24
C ALA A 109 6.00 12.48 10.01
N HIS A 110 4.80 12.53 10.62
CA HIS A 110 4.20 11.38 11.29
C HIS A 110 3.82 10.28 10.28
N ALA A 111 3.19 10.68 9.17
CA ALA A 111 2.74 9.76 8.16
C ALA A 111 3.91 9.02 7.48
N GLU A 112 5.02 9.71 7.22
CA GLU A 112 6.25 9.11 6.68
C GLU A 112 6.84 8.09 7.64
N GLN A 113 6.98 8.45 8.92
CA GLN A 113 7.49 7.55 9.95
C GLN A 113 6.61 6.30 10.12
N ALA A 114 5.28 6.49 10.18
CA ALA A 114 4.32 5.39 10.32
C ALA A 114 4.31 4.47 9.08
N TRP A 115 4.41 5.04 7.87
CA TRP A 115 4.49 4.27 6.64
C TRP A 115 5.77 3.43 6.55
N HIS A 116 6.93 3.99 6.91
CA HIS A 116 8.17 3.21 7.00
C HIS A 116 8.09 2.12 8.07
N GLY A 117 7.55 2.45 9.25
CA GLY A 117 7.32 1.47 10.32
C GLY A 117 6.42 0.32 9.87
N PHE A 118 5.38 0.62 9.08
CA PHE A 118 4.51 -0.41 8.50
C PHE A 118 5.26 -1.30 7.49
N ASN A 119 6.10 -0.73 6.62
CA ASN A 119 6.91 -1.48 5.68
C ASN A 119 7.91 -2.40 6.39
N ASP A 120 8.52 -1.91 7.48
CA ASP A 120 9.41 -2.72 8.31
C ASP A 120 8.65 -3.85 9.04
N ALA A 121 7.43 -3.58 9.51
CA ALA A 121 6.58 -4.60 10.11
C ALA A 121 6.20 -5.71 9.10
N LEU A 122 5.95 -5.36 7.82
CA LEU A 122 5.75 -6.34 6.75
C LEU A 122 7.01 -7.18 6.49
N ARG A 123 8.19 -6.55 6.48
CA ARG A 123 9.49 -7.26 6.36
C ARG A 123 9.71 -8.21 7.54
N ALA A 124 9.33 -7.80 8.75
CA ALA A 124 9.38 -8.64 9.95
C ALA A 124 8.44 -9.86 9.87
N GLN A 125 7.39 -9.80 9.04
CA GLN A 125 6.56 -10.98 8.70
C GLN A 125 7.22 -11.89 7.64
N GLY A 126 8.43 -11.57 7.15
CA GLY A 126 9.14 -12.35 6.15
C GLY A 126 8.80 -12.00 4.70
N LEU A 127 8.18 -10.85 4.45
CA LEU A 127 7.83 -10.42 3.10
C LEU A 127 8.95 -9.57 2.47
N GLU A 128 9.16 -9.73 1.17
CA GLU A 128 9.91 -8.77 0.37
C GLU A 128 9.03 -7.55 0.13
N VAL A 129 9.53 -6.35 0.55
CA VAL A 129 8.80 -5.09 0.40
C VAL A 129 9.62 -4.10 -0.41
N LYS A 130 9.09 -3.72 -1.56
CA LYS A 130 9.56 -2.60 -2.38
C LYS A 130 8.72 -1.37 -2.04
N GLU A 131 9.33 -0.20 -2.15
CA GLU A 131 8.71 1.06 -1.73
C GLU A 131 8.74 2.09 -2.85
N GLY A 132 7.69 2.92 -2.95
CA GLY A 132 7.77 4.18 -3.64
C GLY A 132 8.62 5.21 -2.87
N ARG A 133 8.52 6.49 -3.23
CA ARG A 133 9.14 7.60 -2.50
C ARG A 133 8.05 8.44 -1.84
N PHE A 134 8.13 8.58 -0.51
CA PHE A 134 7.18 9.40 0.23
C PHE A 134 7.15 10.84 -0.28
N GLY A 135 5.94 11.42 -0.39
CA GLY A 135 5.74 12.82 -0.79
C GLY A 135 6.09 13.14 -2.25
N SER A 136 6.41 12.17 -3.08
CA SER A 136 6.75 12.39 -4.49
C SER A 136 5.57 12.10 -5.43
N HIS A 137 5.61 12.70 -6.62
CA HIS A 137 4.72 12.31 -7.70
C HIS A 137 5.17 10.95 -8.24
N MET A 138 4.32 9.97 -8.08
CA MET A 138 4.60 8.59 -8.49
C MET A 138 3.65 8.14 -9.61
N ARG A 139 4.20 7.38 -10.54
CA ARG A 139 3.42 6.70 -11.57
C ARG A 139 3.44 5.22 -11.28
N VAL A 140 2.30 4.72 -10.80
CA VAL A 140 2.12 3.30 -10.45
C VAL A 140 1.42 2.60 -11.59
N ARG A 141 1.99 1.47 -12.05
CA ARG A 141 1.38 0.57 -13.02
C ARG A 141 1.24 -0.78 -12.39
N LEU A 142 0.12 -1.43 -12.60
CA LEU A 142 -0.14 -2.75 -12.05
C LEU A 142 -1.12 -3.54 -12.93
N ALA A 143 -1.02 -4.86 -12.89
CA ALA A 143 -2.02 -5.76 -13.41
C ALA A 143 -2.78 -6.38 -12.24
N ASN A 144 -3.97 -5.82 -11.91
CA ASN A 144 -4.82 -6.37 -10.85
C ASN A 144 -5.39 -7.70 -11.34
N ASP A 145 -5.00 -8.77 -10.65
CA ASP A 145 -5.29 -10.14 -11.05
C ASP A 145 -6.45 -10.72 -10.22
N GLY A 146 -7.53 -11.07 -10.93
CA GLY A 146 -8.76 -11.56 -10.33
C GLY A 146 -10.03 -10.89 -10.85
N PRO A 147 -10.28 -9.56 -10.79
CA PRO A 147 -9.61 -8.58 -9.93
C PRO A 147 -9.90 -8.82 -8.45
N VAL A 148 -8.90 -8.64 -7.61
CA VAL A 148 -9.05 -8.70 -6.14
C VAL A 148 -8.54 -7.39 -5.55
N THR A 149 -9.45 -6.64 -4.94
CA THR A 149 -9.19 -5.37 -4.26
C THR A 149 -9.86 -5.40 -2.89
N ILE A 150 -9.09 -5.16 -1.84
CA ILE A 150 -9.57 -5.19 -0.45
C ILE A 150 -9.23 -3.87 0.22
N ILE A 151 -10.20 -3.29 0.92
CA ILE A 151 -10.00 -2.11 1.75
C ILE A 151 -9.86 -2.58 3.21
N LEU A 152 -8.78 -2.15 3.86
CA LEU A 152 -8.55 -2.33 5.28
C LEU A 152 -8.53 -0.95 5.93
N ASP A 153 -9.47 -0.69 6.81
CA ASP A 153 -9.59 0.56 7.56
C ASP A 153 -9.61 0.24 9.05
N THR A 154 -8.58 0.68 9.78
CA THR A 154 -8.44 0.36 11.22
C THR A 154 -9.57 0.93 12.07
N ASP A 155 -10.16 2.06 11.67
CA ASP A 155 -11.32 2.64 12.38
C ASP A 155 -12.55 1.75 12.25
N GLU A 156 -12.83 1.27 11.03
CA GLU A 156 -13.97 0.37 10.78
C GLU A 156 -13.76 -1.01 11.40
N LEU A 157 -12.50 -1.45 11.53
CA LEU A 157 -12.14 -2.75 12.09
C LEU A 157 -12.01 -2.72 13.63
N GLY A 158 -12.07 -1.55 14.25
CA GLY A 158 -11.98 -1.38 15.70
C GLY A 158 -10.58 -1.69 16.27
N VAL A 159 -9.53 -1.36 15.53
CA VAL A 159 -8.12 -1.67 15.89
C VAL A 159 -7.42 -0.49 16.52
#